data_8ae8948016a313ec206e2ac28b50ff60
#
_entry.id   8ae8948016a313ec206e2ac28b50ff60
#
_cell.length_a   1.000
_cell.length_b   1.000
_cell.length_c   1.000
_cell.angle_alpha   90.00
_cell.angle_beta   90.00
_cell.angle_gamma   90.00
#
_symmetry.space_group_name_H-M   'P 1'
#
loop_
_entity.id
_entity.type
_entity.pdbx_description
1 polymer ?
#
loop_
_entity_poly.entity_id
_entity_poly.type
_entity_poly.pdbx_seq_one_letter_code
_entity_poly.pdbx_strand_id
1 'polypeptide(L)'
;MDGEFIPHVRMMETGKQSTSLANLFGLPYVLTAEPRAYDKATLNYNWQIGGTEAFSVYSGVTEKIDSESAAHAVSAVLRFLTRMGIIRYNCHAGYISTVLDEEELLSVKSDKSCGFLKRFVSPGDELVRGNVIANVINPMTG
;
A
#
# COMPACT_ATOMS: atom_id res chain seq x y z
N MET A 1 -5.10 -0.14 -11.94
CA MET A 1 -5.89 -0.41 -10.71
C MET A 1 -6.23 0.95 -10.14
N ASP A 2 -7.46 1.31 -10.28
CA ASP A 2 -7.98 2.57 -9.76
C ASP A 2 -8.33 2.33 -8.29
N GLY A 3 -7.74 3.10 -7.39
CA GLY A 3 -7.98 2.85 -5.98
C GLY A 3 -7.45 3.93 -5.06
N GLU A 4 -8.06 3.97 -3.91
CA GLU A 4 -7.56 4.67 -2.74
C GLU A 4 -6.89 3.64 -1.83
N PHE A 5 -5.72 3.96 -1.31
CA PHE A 5 -4.95 3.08 -0.45
C PHE A 5 -4.56 3.81 0.84
N ILE A 6 -4.46 3.07 1.92
CA ILE A 6 -3.71 3.56 3.07
C ILE A 6 -2.23 3.60 2.65
N PRO A 7 -1.49 4.69 2.93
CA PRO A 7 -0.07 4.75 2.61
C PRO A 7 0.71 3.57 3.21
N HIS A 8 1.43 2.84 2.37
CA HIS A 8 2.18 1.65 2.80
C HIS A 8 3.41 1.40 1.94
N VAL A 9 4.33 0.60 2.45
CA VAL A 9 5.43 0.03 1.68
C VAL A 9 5.06 -1.40 1.29
N ARG A 10 5.19 -1.74 0.01
CA ARG A 10 5.05 -3.13 -0.43
C ARG A 10 6.42 -3.76 -0.65
N MET A 11 6.59 -4.92 -0.07
CA MET A 11 7.76 -5.79 -0.21
C MET A 11 7.37 -7.09 -0.90
N MET A 12 8.34 -7.69 -1.59
CA MET A 12 8.22 -9.05 -2.12
C MET A 12 9.07 -9.99 -1.28
N GLU A 13 8.55 -11.15 -0.96
CA GLU A 13 9.27 -12.19 -0.21
C GLU A 13 10.27 -12.92 -1.09
N THR A 14 11.32 -12.26 -1.47
CA THR A 14 12.42 -12.81 -2.26
C THR A 14 13.60 -13.28 -1.40
N GLY A 15 13.54 -13.06 -0.09
CA GLY A 15 14.67 -13.23 0.83
C GLY A 15 15.78 -12.18 0.66
N LYS A 16 15.55 -11.15 -0.18
CA LYS A 16 16.53 -10.10 -0.50
C LYS A 16 16.14 -8.72 0.07
N GLN A 17 15.04 -8.65 0.79
CA GLN A 17 14.56 -7.43 1.43
C GLN A 17 14.47 -7.60 2.95
N SER A 18 14.57 -6.48 3.66
CA SER A 18 14.43 -6.44 5.11
C SER A 18 13.23 -5.57 5.50
N THR A 19 12.34 -6.14 6.31
CA THR A 19 11.23 -5.39 6.94
C THR A 19 11.74 -4.25 7.82
N SER A 20 12.92 -4.41 8.43
CA SER A 20 13.57 -3.36 9.20
C SER A 20 13.87 -2.13 8.36
N LEU A 21 14.32 -2.32 7.11
CA LEU A 21 14.55 -1.20 6.17
C LEU A 21 13.23 -0.60 5.70
N ALA A 22 12.22 -1.41 5.41
CA ALA A 22 10.88 -0.92 5.04
C ALA A 22 10.28 -0.02 6.13
N ASN A 23 10.50 -0.33 7.40
CA ASN A 23 10.06 0.50 8.53
C ASN A 23 10.69 1.89 8.56
N LEU A 24 11.84 2.08 7.92
CA LEU A 24 12.49 3.40 7.89
C LEU A 24 11.71 4.44 7.11
N PHE A 25 10.82 4.03 6.20
CA PHE A 25 9.90 4.95 5.52
C PHE A 25 8.91 5.61 6.47
N GLY A 26 8.61 4.98 7.62
CA GLY A 26 7.70 5.52 8.65
C GLY A 26 6.26 5.65 8.14
N LEU A 27 5.83 4.75 7.28
CA LEU A 27 4.43 4.61 6.84
C LEU A 27 3.68 3.66 7.78
N PRO A 28 2.33 3.73 7.85
CA PRO A 28 1.54 2.94 8.80
C PRO A 28 1.71 1.43 8.62
N TYR A 29 1.87 0.97 7.37
CA TYR A 29 1.91 -0.45 7.05
C TYR A 29 3.09 -0.81 6.16
N VAL A 30 3.59 -2.02 6.35
CA VAL A 30 4.45 -2.75 5.42
C VAL A 30 3.69 -3.98 4.99
N LEU A 31 3.38 -4.08 3.70
CA LEU A 31 2.69 -5.23 3.11
C LEU A 31 3.72 -6.16 2.50
N THR A 32 3.76 -7.41 2.97
CA THR A 32 4.59 -8.47 2.39
C THR A 32 3.75 -9.37 1.50
N ALA A 33 4.35 -9.89 0.44
CA ALA A 33 3.68 -10.81 -0.48
C ALA A 33 4.67 -11.69 -1.22
N GLU A 34 4.30 -12.93 -1.51
CA GLU A 34 5.04 -13.75 -2.46
C GLU A 34 5.00 -13.14 -3.88
N PRO A 35 6.12 -13.20 -4.63
CA PRO A 35 6.15 -12.67 -5.98
C PRO A 35 5.23 -13.45 -6.92
N ARG A 36 4.25 -12.78 -7.50
CA ARG A 36 3.36 -13.34 -8.53
C ARG A 36 4.03 -13.32 -9.91
N ALA A 37 3.45 -14.03 -10.87
CA ALA A 37 4.00 -14.10 -12.23
C ALA A 37 4.22 -12.72 -12.89
N TYR A 38 3.29 -11.78 -12.68
CA TYR A 38 3.42 -10.42 -13.21
C TYR A 38 4.43 -9.55 -12.44
N ASP A 39 4.66 -9.82 -11.17
CA ASP A 39 5.68 -9.09 -10.39
C ASP A 39 7.08 -9.33 -10.94
N LYS A 40 7.32 -10.52 -11.52
CA LYS A 40 8.62 -10.90 -12.12
C LYS A 40 9.01 -10.04 -13.33
N ALA A 41 8.05 -9.36 -13.96
CA ALA A 41 8.30 -8.40 -15.02
C ALA A 41 8.58 -6.98 -14.51
N THR A 42 8.45 -6.72 -13.20
CA THR A 42 8.65 -5.39 -12.64
C THR A 42 10.12 -5.05 -12.41
N LEU A 43 10.43 -3.77 -12.48
CA LEU A 43 11.77 -3.26 -12.19
C LEU A 43 12.19 -3.59 -10.74
N ASN A 44 11.26 -3.44 -9.79
CA ASN A 44 11.47 -3.76 -8.39
C ASN A 44 11.96 -5.20 -8.19
N TYR A 45 11.25 -6.19 -8.76
CA TYR A 45 11.63 -7.60 -8.67
C TYR A 45 13.04 -7.85 -9.27
N ASN A 46 13.29 -7.30 -10.47
CA ASN A 46 14.58 -7.52 -11.14
C ASN A 46 15.75 -6.90 -10.37
N TRP A 47 15.57 -5.75 -9.75
CA TRP A 47 16.59 -5.16 -8.87
C TRP A 47 16.87 -6.06 -7.66
N GLN A 48 15.83 -6.61 -7.03
CA GLN A 48 16.01 -7.53 -5.90
C GLN A 48 16.78 -8.77 -6.28
N ILE A 49 16.44 -9.40 -7.39
CA ILE A 49 17.16 -10.59 -7.89
C ILE A 49 18.62 -10.24 -8.22
N GLY A 50 18.88 -9.02 -8.70
CA GLY A 50 20.22 -8.48 -8.90
C GLY A 50 20.98 -8.10 -7.61
N GLY A 51 20.38 -8.28 -6.45
CA GLY A 51 20.99 -7.99 -5.15
C GLY A 51 20.82 -6.56 -4.65
N THR A 52 19.93 -5.79 -5.25
CA THR A 52 19.57 -4.43 -4.80
C THR A 52 18.30 -4.49 -3.95
N GLU A 53 18.34 -3.89 -2.76
CA GLU A 53 17.13 -3.71 -1.96
C GLU A 53 16.22 -2.67 -2.61
N ALA A 54 15.04 -3.09 -3.01
CA ALA A 54 14.08 -2.26 -3.73
C ALA A 54 12.69 -2.36 -3.09
N PHE A 55 12.07 -1.21 -2.87
CA PHE A 55 10.76 -1.10 -2.22
C PHE A 55 9.78 -0.35 -3.13
N SER A 56 8.51 -0.71 -3.05
CA SER A 56 7.43 0.03 -3.69
C SER A 56 6.66 0.81 -2.63
N VAL A 57 6.59 2.13 -2.79
CA VAL A 57 5.87 3.02 -1.88
C VAL A 57 4.53 3.39 -2.52
N TYR A 58 3.45 3.11 -1.82
CA TYR A 58 2.09 3.47 -2.19
C TYR A 58 1.62 4.61 -1.27
N SER A 59 1.19 5.72 -1.85
CA SER A 59 0.96 6.96 -1.09
C SER A 59 -0.50 7.40 -1.00
N GLY A 60 -1.44 6.66 -1.55
CA GLY A 60 -2.85 6.97 -1.40
C GLY A 60 -3.64 6.89 -2.72
N VAL A 61 -4.03 8.00 -3.32
CA VAL A 61 -4.94 8.04 -4.47
C VAL A 61 -4.19 7.93 -5.80
N THR A 62 -4.72 7.15 -6.75
CA THR A 62 -4.08 6.92 -8.06
C THR A 62 -4.73 7.67 -9.22
N GLU A 63 -6.00 8.07 -9.11
CA GLU A 63 -6.77 8.63 -10.23
C GLU A 63 -6.67 10.14 -10.39
N LYS A 64 -6.22 10.83 -9.38
CA LYS A 64 -6.14 12.30 -9.36
C LYS A 64 -4.83 12.79 -8.74
N ILE A 65 -4.45 14.00 -9.10
CA ILE A 65 -3.37 14.69 -8.40
C ILE A 65 -3.89 15.04 -7.00
N ASP A 66 -3.27 14.42 -6.00
CA ASP A 66 -3.58 14.65 -4.60
C ASP A 66 -2.34 15.12 -3.86
N SER A 67 -2.39 16.36 -3.37
CA SER A 67 -1.25 16.99 -2.71
C SER A 67 -0.89 16.35 -1.38
N GLU A 68 -1.86 15.77 -0.67
CA GLU A 68 -1.62 15.09 0.59
C GLU A 68 -0.89 13.76 0.35
N SER A 69 -1.34 12.97 -0.61
CA SER A 69 -0.64 11.73 -1.03
C SER A 69 0.78 12.02 -1.50
N ALA A 70 0.98 13.09 -2.27
CA ALA A 70 2.31 13.50 -2.71
C ALA A 70 3.20 13.90 -1.52
N ALA A 71 2.69 14.67 -0.58
CA ALA A 71 3.41 15.07 0.63
C ALA A 71 3.78 13.85 1.50
N HIS A 72 2.89 12.86 1.62
CA HIS A 72 3.16 11.60 2.32
C HIS A 72 4.29 10.81 1.65
N ALA A 73 4.28 10.70 0.31
CA ALA A 73 5.33 10.02 -0.44
C ALA A 73 6.70 10.68 -0.25
N VAL A 74 6.76 12.00 -0.44
CA VAL A 74 8.00 12.79 -0.26
C VAL A 74 8.51 12.65 1.18
N SER A 75 7.63 12.79 2.17
CA SER A 75 8.00 12.66 3.59
C SER A 75 8.51 11.27 3.91
N ALA A 76 7.94 10.21 3.34
CA ALA A 76 8.40 8.83 3.51
C ALA A 76 9.82 8.64 2.98
N VAL A 77 10.10 9.12 1.76
CA VAL A 77 11.44 9.04 1.16
C VAL A 77 12.46 9.84 1.97
N LEU A 78 12.13 11.06 2.39
CA LEU A 78 13.03 11.88 3.21
C LEU A 78 13.32 11.24 4.57
N ARG A 79 12.32 10.62 5.21
CA ARG A 79 12.52 9.84 6.45
C ARG A 79 13.48 8.67 6.23
N PHE A 80 13.25 7.90 5.16
CA PHE A 80 14.13 6.78 4.82
C PHE A 80 15.58 7.25 4.64
N LEU A 81 15.83 8.25 3.81
CA LEU A 81 17.17 8.77 3.55
C LEU A 81 17.83 9.33 4.81
N THR A 82 17.06 10.00 5.67
CA THR A 82 17.56 10.55 6.94
C THR A 82 17.94 9.44 7.91
N ARG A 83 17.08 8.42 8.05
CA ARG A 83 17.31 7.29 8.95
C ARG A 83 18.44 6.38 8.47
N MET A 84 18.66 6.31 7.17
CA MET A 84 19.86 5.67 6.57
C MET A 84 21.13 6.50 6.74
N GLY A 85 21.05 7.73 7.25
CA GLY A 85 22.20 8.62 7.42
C GLY A 85 22.72 9.23 6.12
N ILE A 86 21.96 9.12 5.02
CA ILE A 86 22.35 9.64 3.70
C ILE A 86 22.22 11.16 3.65
N ILE A 87 21.17 11.70 4.25
CA ILE A 87 20.92 13.14 4.34
C ILE A 87 20.68 13.58 5.79
N ARG A 88 20.86 14.87 6.05
CA ARG A 88 20.41 15.51 7.29
C ARG A 88 19.17 16.33 7.01
N TYR A 89 18.03 15.86 7.43
CA TYR A 89 16.76 16.55 7.25
C TYR A 89 15.91 16.41 8.50
N ASN A 90 15.30 17.52 8.93
CA ASN A 90 14.40 17.49 10.08
C ASN A 90 13.01 17.02 9.60
N CYS A 91 12.77 15.72 9.68
CA CYS A 91 11.48 15.13 9.31
C CYS A 91 10.68 14.73 10.54
N HIS A 92 9.36 14.78 10.42
CA HIS A 92 8.46 14.27 11.46
C HIS A 92 8.69 12.77 11.68
N ALA A 93 8.43 12.31 12.91
CA ALA A 93 8.75 10.95 13.36
C ALA A 93 8.20 9.84 12.46
N GLY A 94 7.00 9.97 11.92
CA GLY A 94 6.33 8.90 11.17
C GLY A 94 5.80 7.80 12.08
N TYR A 95 5.30 6.73 11.47
CA TYR A 95 4.73 5.57 12.15
C TYR A 95 5.78 4.50 12.43
N ILE A 96 5.53 3.68 13.44
CA ILE A 96 6.08 2.33 13.55
C ILE A 96 5.13 1.47 12.75
N SER A 97 5.60 0.90 11.63
CA SER A 97 4.73 0.19 10.70
C SER A 97 4.26 -1.14 11.27
N THR A 98 2.99 -1.46 11.04
CA THR A 98 2.48 -2.82 11.20
C THR A 98 2.83 -3.62 9.95
N VAL A 99 3.45 -4.77 10.13
CA VAL A 99 3.73 -5.70 9.03
C VAL A 99 2.51 -6.58 8.83
N LEU A 100 2.01 -6.64 7.60
CA LEU A 100 0.87 -7.44 7.20
C LEU A 100 1.28 -8.35 6.04
N ASP A 101 0.90 -9.61 6.11
CA ASP A 101 1.02 -10.52 4.98
C ASP A 101 -0.20 -10.35 4.04
N GLU A 102 0.03 -10.32 2.74
CA GLU A 102 -1.06 -10.23 1.75
C GLU A 102 -2.04 -11.41 1.86
N GLU A 103 -1.56 -12.58 2.31
CA GLU A 103 -2.40 -13.76 2.53
C GLU A 103 -3.37 -13.59 3.70
N GLU A 104 -3.06 -12.73 4.67
CA GLU A 104 -3.94 -12.41 5.79
C GLU A 104 -5.05 -11.44 5.42
N LEU A 105 -4.97 -10.79 4.26
CA LEU A 105 -5.94 -9.81 3.80
C LEU A 105 -7.19 -10.48 3.23
N LEU A 106 -8.34 -10.12 3.77
CA LEU A 106 -9.62 -10.60 3.27
C LEU A 106 -10.07 -9.80 2.04
N SER A 107 -10.29 -10.50 0.93
CA SER A 107 -10.86 -9.90 -0.28
C SER A 107 -12.38 -10.02 -0.26
N VAL A 108 -13.08 -8.88 -0.22
CA VAL A 108 -14.54 -8.83 -0.34
C VAL A 108 -14.90 -8.59 -1.80
N LYS A 109 -15.69 -9.51 -2.38
CA LYS A 109 -16.12 -9.46 -3.77
C LYS A 109 -17.64 -9.51 -3.86
N SER A 110 -18.19 -8.92 -4.92
CA SER A 110 -19.61 -9.09 -5.27
C SER A 110 -19.86 -10.53 -5.72
N ASP A 111 -20.83 -11.21 -5.10
CA ASP A 111 -21.02 -12.65 -5.30
C ASP A 111 -21.72 -13.00 -6.63
N LYS A 112 -22.79 -12.31 -7.01
CA LYS A 112 -23.60 -12.70 -8.19
C LYS A 112 -24.21 -11.54 -8.97
N SER A 113 -24.04 -10.32 -8.53
CA SER A 113 -24.67 -9.15 -9.15
C SER A 113 -23.66 -8.31 -9.90
N CYS A 114 -24.00 -7.97 -11.14
CA CYS A 114 -23.30 -6.96 -11.91
C CYS A 114 -23.99 -5.62 -11.70
N GLY A 115 -23.21 -4.55 -11.54
CA GLY A 115 -23.76 -3.21 -11.35
C GLY A 115 -22.70 -2.19 -10.98
N PHE A 116 -23.16 -1.00 -10.60
CA PHE A 116 -22.29 0.03 -10.08
C PHE A 116 -22.01 -0.20 -8.59
N LEU A 117 -20.74 -0.25 -8.22
CA LEU A 117 -20.32 -0.36 -6.82
C LEU A 117 -20.40 1.02 -6.15
N LYS A 118 -21.29 1.15 -5.16
CA LYS A 118 -21.34 2.32 -4.28
C LYS A 118 -20.70 1.96 -2.96
N ARG A 119 -19.52 2.50 -2.70
CA ARG A 119 -18.77 2.31 -1.46
C ARG A 119 -19.27 3.26 -0.37
N PHE A 120 -19.32 2.80 0.88
CA PHE A 120 -19.70 3.56 2.08
C PHE A 120 -18.56 3.74 3.07
N VAL A 121 -17.44 3.10 2.82
CA VAL A 121 -16.27 3.11 3.71
C VAL A 121 -15.05 3.67 2.98
N SER A 122 -14.17 4.27 3.73
CA SER A 122 -12.90 4.81 3.27
C SER A 122 -11.72 3.98 3.76
N PRO A 123 -10.55 4.04 3.09
CA PRO A 123 -9.35 3.41 3.61
C PRO A 123 -9.01 3.94 5.01
N GLY A 124 -8.79 3.03 5.97
CA GLY A 124 -8.53 3.37 7.36
C GLY A 124 -9.73 3.29 8.29
N ASP A 125 -10.94 3.09 7.77
CA ASP A 125 -12.12 2.90 8.62
C ASP A 125 -12.05 1.57 9.37
N GLU A 126 -12.33 1.61 10.67
CA GLU A 126 -12.49 0.41 11.47
C GLU A 126 -13.86 -0.21 11.23
N LEU A 127 -13.87 -1.51 10.93
CA LEU A 127 -15.10 -2.23 10.59
C LEU A 127 -15.37 -3.34 11.60
N VAL A 128 -16.64 -3.49 11.95
CA VAL A 128 -17.12 -4.62 12.76
C VAL A 128 -18.06 -5.49 11.93
N ARG A 129 -18.20 -6.75 12.34
CA ARG A 129 -19.10 -7.69 11.66
C ARG A 129 -20.53 -7.13 11.60
N GLY A 130 -21.07 -7.05 10.37
CA GLY A 130 -22.41 -6.52 10.10
C GLY A 130 -22.41 -5.11 9.53
N ASN A 131 -21.27 -4.41 9.47
CA ASN A 131 -21.19 -3.12 8.77
C ASN A 131 -21.38 -3.33 7.27
N VAL A 132 -22.17 -2.44 6.66
CA VAL A 132 -22.33 -2.38 5.21
C VAL A 132 -21.16 -1.58 4.62
N ILE A 133 -20.31 -2.25 3.86
CA ILE A 133 -19.11 -1.64 3.25
C ILE A 133 -19.38 -1.07 1.87
N ALA A 134 -20.28 -1.70 1.10
CA ALA A 134 -20.66 -1.25 -0.23
C ALA A 134 -22.01 -1.86 -0.65
N ASN A 135 -22.66 -1.21 -1.60
CA ASN A 135 -23.80 -1.75 -2.33
C ASN A 135 -23.49 -1.89 -3.82
N VAL A 136 -24.04 -2.91 -4.44
CA VAL A 136 -24.06 -3.06 -5.89
C VAL A 136 -25.42 -2.61 -6.40
N ILE A 137 -25.44 -1.53 -7.16
CA ILE A 137 -26.66 -0.90 -7.68
C ILE A 137 -26.87 -1.43 -9.10
N ASN A 138 -28.06 -2.02 -9.34
CA ASN A 138 -28.43 -2.42 -10.69
C ASN A 138 -28.69 -1.16 -11.56
N PRO A 139 -28.00 -0.98 -12.69
CA PRO A 139 -28.15 0.21 -13.51
C PRO A 139 -29.53 0.35 -14.18
N MET A 140 -30.29 -0.76 -14.24
CA MET A 140 -31.61 -0.77 -14.90
C MET A 140 -32.77 -0.51 -13.94
N THR A 141 -32.57 -0.78 -12.64
CA THR A 141 -33.68 -0.67 -11.66
C THR A 141 -33.39 0.31 -10.51
N GLY A 142 -32.12 0.72 -10.37
CA GLY A 142 -31.70 1.60 -9.26
C GLY A 142 -31.38 0.85 -7.98
#